data_c2cd9f5a936c1088e33464b691095bb9
#
_entry.id   c2cd9f5a936c1088e33464b691095bb9
#
_cell.length_a   1.000
_cell.length_b   1.000
_cell.length_c   1.000
_cell.angle_alpha   90.00
_cell.angle_beta   90.00
_cell.angle_gamma   90.00
#
_symmetry.space_group_name_H-M   'P 1'
#
loop_
_entity.id
_entity.type
_entity.pdbx_description
1 polymer ?
#
loop_
_entity_poly.entity_id
_entity_poly.type
_entity_poly.pdbx_seq_one_letter_code
_entity_poly.pdbx_strand_id
1 'polypeptide(L)'
;MNEIETHPFSPYIPENATTLILGSFPGREQTQTEPDNSKWFYGAKRNQFWKIISSVYNTELFCKEDKQQLFKKYGIGITDILLTVRRKNNSNLDDNLEIIEYNDQAIKAILGKSSIKSIFFTSKYVEKHFCRLFPDYKNAEYLPSPSPRYARMTKAEKINYYKSKLPK
;
A
#
# COMPACT_ATOMS: atom_id res chain seq x y z
N MET A 1 -22.75 9.26 13.55
CA MET A 1 -22.64 8.07 12.67
C MET A 1 -21.28 8.12 12.00
N ASN A 2 -20.57 7.02 11.97
CA ASN A 2 -19.32 6.97 11.22
C ASN A 2 -19.67 6.90 9.74
N GLU A 3 -19.20 7.87 8.97
CA GLU A 3 -19.44 7.94 7.53
C GLU A 3 -18.75 6.81 6.78
N ILE A 4 -19.31 6.43 5.64
CA ILE A 4 -18.69 5.49 4.72
C ILE A 4 -17.58 6.24 3.96
N GLU A 5 -16.39 5.68 3.98
CA GLU A 5 -15.22 6.21 3.30
C GLU A 5 -14.90 5.35 2.07
N THR A 6 -14.76 5.98 0.91
CA THR A 6 -14.31 5.31 -0.32
C THR A 6 -12.84 5.65 -0.59
N HIS A 7 -12.10 4.68 -1.08
CA HIS A 7 -10.68 4.83 -1.38
C HIS A 7 -10.46 5.95 -2.41
N PRO A 8 -9.67 6.99 -2.09
CA PRO A 8 -9.54 8.17 -2.93
C PRO A 8 -8.56 8.01 -4.09
N PHE A 9 -7.76 6.93 -4.11
CA PHE A 9 -6.71 6.74 -5.09
C PHE A 9 -6.98 5.52 -5.97
N SER A 10 -6.89 5.71 -7.28
CA SER A 10 -6.89 4.59 -8.23
C SER A 10 -5.59 3.80 -8.12
N PRO A 11 -5.60 2.48 -8.40
CA PRO A 11 -4.37 1.70 -8.52
C PRO A 11 -3.38 2.37 -9.48
N TYR A 12 -2.10 2.40 -9.09
CA TYR A 12 -1.03 2.85 -9.97
C TYR A 12 -0.20 1.64 -10.41
N ILE A 13 -0.33 1.25 -11.66
CA ILE A 13 0.32 0.07 -12.22
C ILE A 13 1.06 0.48 -13.50
N PRO A 14 2.36 0.76 -13.43
CA PRO A 14 3.16 1.02 -14.63
C PRO A 14 3.09 -0.15 -15.61
N GLU A 15 3.19 0.12 -16.92
CA GLU A 15 3.14 -0.93 -17.95
C GLU A 15 4.21 -2.01 -17.75
N ASN A 16 5.36 -1.63 -17.23
CA ASN A 16 6.47 -2.54 -16.93
C ASN A 16 6.40 -3.17 -15.53
N ALA A 17 5.28 -3.04 -14.82
CA ALA A 17 5.17 -3.53 -13.45
C ALA A 17 5.30 -5.06 -13.38
N THR A 18 6.23 -5.51 -12.55
CA THR A 18 6.45 -6.92 -12.20
C THR A 18 6.23 -7.19 -10.72
N THR A 19 6.15 -6.14 -9.93
CA THR A 19 5.97 -6.19 -8.48
C THR A 19 4.78 -5.32 -8.10
N LEU A 20 3.94 -5.85 -7.21
CA LEU A 20 2.81 -5.11 -6.64
C LEU A 20 3.00 -4.94 -5.13
N ILE A 21 2.92 -3.71 -4.65
CA ILE A 21 2.81 -3.43 -3.23
C ILE A 21 1.33 -3.25 -2.89
N LEU A 22 0.86 -4.02 -1.92
CA LEU A 22 -0.54 -4.07 -1.52
C LEU A 22 -0.69 -3.66 -0.05
N GLY A 23 -1.38 -2.55 0.17
CA GLY A 23 -1.74 -2.04 1.49
C GLY A 23 -3.19 -2.31 1.86
N SER A 24 -3.63 -1.76 2.99
CA SER A 24 -4.98 -1.93 3.54
C SER A 24 -5.95 -0.86 3.04
N PHE A 25 -5.82 0.33 3.58
CA PHE A 25 -6.67 1.50 3.30
C PHE A 25 -5.97 2.78 3.79
N PRO A 26 -6.17 3.93 3.16
CA PRO A 26 -5.54 5.17 3.58
C PRO A 26 -5.95 5.60 4.99
N GLY A 27 -5.07 6.33 5.66
CA GLY A 27 -5.40 6.98 6.91
C GLY A 27 -6.47 8.06 6.74
N ARG A 28 -7.19 8.37 7.82
CA ARG A 28 -8.26 9.37 7.85
C ARG A 28 -7.85 10.74 7.29
N GLU A 29 -6.59 11.11 7.44
CA GLU A 29 -6.04 12.36 6.88
C GLU A 29 -6.11 12.40 5.35
N GLN A 30 -6.19 11.24 4.70
CA GLN A 30 -6.28 11.11 3.26
C GLN A 30 -7.74 11.03 2.76
N THR A 31 -8.65 10.57 3.60
CA THR A 31 -10.03 10.24 3.22
C THR A 31 -11.06 11.25 3.75
N GLN A 32 -10.80 11.88 4.89
CA GLN A 32 -11.74 12.78 5.58
C GLN A 32 -11.45 14.26 5.35
N THR A 33 -10.54 14.60 4.45
CA THR A 33 -10.22 15.96 4.07
C THR A 33 -10.45 16.15 2.58
N GLU A 34 -10.55 17.41 2.15
CA GLU A 34 -10.75 17.75 0.74
C GLU A 34 -9.74 17.03 -0.18
N PRO A 35 -10.19 16.58 -1.35
CA PRO A 35 -9.29 16.01 -2.35
C PRO A 35 -8.14 16.96 -2.67
N ASP A 36 -6.94 16.41 -2.69
CA ASP A 36 -5.72 17.16 -3.00
C ASP A 36 -4.82 16.28 -3.88
N ASN A 37 -4.42 16.78 -5.02
CA ASN A 37 -3.58 16.06 -5.97
C ASN A 37 -2.19 15.68 -5.41
N SER A 38 -1.75 16.33 -4.34
CA SER A 38 -0.50 15.98 -3.65
C SER A 38 -0.61 14.72 -2.79
N LYS A 39 -1.85 14.35 -2.41
CA LYS A 39 -2.12 13.16 -1.59
C LYS A 39 -1.96 11.90 -2.41
N TRP A 40 -1.40 10.87 -1.79
CA TRP A 40 -1.23 9.56 -2.41
C TRP A 40 -1.06 8.47 -1.37
N PHE A 41 -0.90 7.21 -1.80
CA PHE A 41 -0.72 6.06 -0.93
C PHE A 41 0.35 6.32 0.14
N TYR A 42 0.11 5.88 1.36
CA TYR A 42 1.02 6.04 2.52
C TYR A 42 1.39 7.50 2.83
N GLY A 43 0.54 8.46 2.46
CA GLY A 43 0.79 9.88 2.61
C GLY A 43 0.56 10.44 4.02
N ALA A 44 0.07 9.65 4.98
CA ALA A 44 -0.11 10.10 6.35
C ALA A 44 1.23 10.55 6.95
N LYS A 45 1.24 11.69 7.63
CA LYS A 45 2.45 12.38 8.11
C LYS A 45 3.41 11.49 8.92
N ARG A 46 2.87 10.58 9.71
CA ARG A 46 3.66 9.69 10.58
C ARG A 46 4.05 8.38 9.91
N ASN A 47 3.50 8.06 8.73
CA ASN A 47 3.83 6.83 8.01
C ASN A 47 5.27 6.89 7.50
N GLN A 48 6.00 5.78 7.63
CA GLN A 48 7.41 5.69 7.29
C GLN A 48 7.65 5.16 5.86
N PHE A 49 6.61 4.77 5.13
CA PHE A 49 6.76 4.09 3.84
C PHE A 49 7.66 4.84 2.87
N TRP A 50 7.33 6.09 2.54
CA TRP A 50 8.12 6.85 1.57
C TRP A 50 9.53 7.21 2.06
N LYS A 51 9.74 7.31 3.37
CA LYS A 51 11.08 7.47 3.95
C LYS A 51 11.92 6.20 3.81
N ILE A 52 11.29 5.03 3.95
CA ILE A 52 11.92 3.73 3.70
C ILE A 52 12.26 3.59 2.23
N ILE A 53 11.30 3.83 1.32
CA ILE A 53 11.50 3.75 -0.13
C ILE A 53 12.60 4.70 -0.61
N SER A 54 12.61 5.95 -0.16
CA SER A 54 13.67 6.93 -0.44
C SER A 54 15.05 6.40 -0.05
N SER A 55 15.16 5.80 1.12
CA SER A 55 16.41 5.21 1.60
C SER A 55 16.82 3.95 0.82
N VAL A 56 15.87 3.10 0.46
CA VAL A 56 16.12 1.87 -0.33
C VAL A 56 16.75 2.22 -1.68
N TYR A 57 16.23 3.24 -2.33
CA TYR A 57 16.67 3.64 -3.69
C TYR A 57 17.63 4.81 -3.71
N ASN A 58 18.04 5.31 -2.54
CA ASN A 58 18.93 6.47 -2.39
C ASN A 58 18.49 7.66 -3.27
N THR A 59 17.20 7.98 -3.20
CA THR A 59 16.55 9.01 -4.04
C THR A 59 15.62 9.86 -3.17
N GLU A 60 15.69 11.16 -3.31
CA GLU A 60 14.75 12.08 -2.66
C GLU A 60 13.40 12.07 -3.39
N LEU A 61 12.31 12.13 -2.61
CA LEU A 61 10.94 12.08 -3.09
C LEU A 61 10.16 13.25 -2.50
N PHE A 62 10.04 14.32 -3.26
CA PHE A 62 9.42 15.57 -2.80
C PHE A 62 7.92 15.62 -3.10
N CYS A 63 7.47 15.00 -4.18
CA CYS A 63 6.11 15.07 -4.66
C CYS A 63 5.59 13.69 -5.10
N LYS A 64 4.32 13.64 -5.46
CA LYS A 64 3.65 12.44 -5.98
C LYS A 64 4.30 11.95 -7.28
N GLU A 65 4.65 12.87 -8.15
CA GLU A 65 5.27 12.58 -9.45
C GLU A 65 6.63 11.89 -9.29
N ASP A 66 7.45 12.30 -8.33
CA ASP A 66 8.73 11.65 -8.02
C ASP A 66 8.52 10.18 -7.61
N LYS A 67 7.51 9.94 -6.77
CA LYS A 67 7.13 8.60 -6.31
C LYS A 67 6.68 7.71 -7.47
N GLN A 68 5.85 8.26 -8.35
CA GLN A 68 5.35 7.56 -9.53
C GLN A 68 6.48 7.26 -10.53
N GLN A 69 7.37 8.21 -10.78
CA GLN A 69 8.53 8.00 -11.65
C GLN A 69 9.48 6.94 -11.09
N LEU A 70 9.73 6.96 -9.78
CA LEU A 70 10.54 5.94 -9.13
C LEU A 70 9.92 4.56 -9.31
N PHE A 71 8.63 4.41 -9.06
CA PHE A 71 7.93 3.14 -9.19
C PHE A 71 7.87 2.66 -10.64
N LYS A 72 7.67 3.57 -11.59
CA LYS A 72 7.76 3.24 -13.01
C LYS A 72 9.16 2.75 -13.38
N LYS A 73 10.21 3.41 -12.91
CA LYS A 73 11.60 3.01 -13.17
C LYS A 73 11.90 1.58 -12.75
N TYR A 74 11.36 1.16 -11.59
CA TYR A 74 11.64 -0.16 -11.00
C TYR A 74 10.52 -1.19 -11.24
N GLY A 75 9.51 -0.85 -12.03
CA GLY A 75 8.41 -1.76 -12.34
C GLY A 75 7.57 -2.14 -11.12
N ILE A 76 7.28 -1.17 -10.25
CA ILE A 76 6.50 -1.36 -9.02
C ILE A 76 5.11 -0.75 -9.19
N GLY A 77 4.09 -1.58 -9.03
CA GLY A 77 2.71 -1.14 -8.87
C GLY A 77 2.32 -0.98 -7.40
N ILE A 78 1.27 -0.21 -7.14
CA ILE A 78 0.75 0.01 -5.79
C ILE A 78 -0.78 0.14 -5.82
N THR A 79 -1.41 -0.52 -4.86
CA THR A 79 -2.83 -0.35 -4.56
C THR A 79 -3.13 -0.80 -3.13
N ASP A 80 -4.37 -0.67 -2.70
CA ASP A 80 -4.86 -1.16 -1.41
C ASP A 80 -5.97 -2.19 -1.61
N ILE A 81 -6.15 -3.08 -0.62
CA ILE A 81 -7.09 -4.20 -0.70
C ILE A 81 -8.54 -3.81 -0.42
N LEU A 82 -8.77 -2.71 0.31
CA LEU A 82 -10.09 -2.23 0.66
C LEU A 82 -10.50 -1.07 -0.25
N LEU A 83 -11.73 -1.09 -0.74
CA LEU A 83 -12.30 -0.04 -1.57
C LEU A 83 -13.22 0.89 -0.77
N THR A 84 -14.10 0.32 0.04
CA THR A 84 -15.07 1.08 0.83
C THR A 84 -15.13 0.53 2.25
N VAL A 85 -15.06 1.41 3.23
CA VAL A 85 -15.04 1.03 4.65
C VAL A 85 -15.91 1.97 5.48
N ARG A 86 -16.26 1.52 6.70
CA ARG A 86 -16.70 2.38 7.78
C ARG A 86 -15.67 2.32 8.90
N ARG A 87 -15.12 3.47 9.26
CA ARG A 87 -14.07 3.56 10.28
C ARG A 87 -14.68 3.66 11.67
N LYS A 88 -14.38 2.73 12.55
CA LYS A 88 -14.81 2.74 13.95
C LYS A 88 -13.87 3.63 14.78
N ASN A 89 -14.43 4.34 15.74
CA ASN A 89 -13.67 5.16 16.70
C ASN A 89 -12.74 6.21 16.05
N ASN A 90 -13.01 6.60 14.83
CA ASN A 90 -12.16 7.52 14.06
C ASN A 90 -10.65 7.15 14.10
N SER A 91 -10.35 5.84 14.08
CA SER A 91 -9.02 5.28 14.26
C SER A 91 -8.37 4.92 12.92
N ASN A 92 -7.04 5.04 12.86
CA ASN A 92 -6.22 4.59 11.72
C ASN A 92 -5.77 3.11 11.85
N LEU A 93 -6.27 2.37 12.85
CA LEU A 93 -5.97 0.95 12.97
C LEU A 93 -6.82 0.15 11.99
N ASP A 94 -6.19 -0.79 11.28
CA ASP A 94 -6.88 -1.68 10.34
C ASP A 94 -8.02 -2.47 11.00
N ASP A 95 -7.83 -2.91 12.25
CA ASP A 95 -8.83 -3.65 13.02
C ASP A 95 -10.10 -2.84 13.31
N ASN A 96 -10.05 -1.51 13.18
CA ASN A 96 -11.18 -0.61 13.32
C ASN A 96 -11.86 -0.26 11.99
N LEU A 97 -11.46 -0.90 10.90
CA LEU A 97 -12.10 -0.78 9.60
C LEU A 97 -13.18 -1.86 9.44
N GLU A 98 -14.44 -1.45 9.44
CA GLU A 98 -15.55 -2.30 9.00
C GLU A 98 -15.57 -2.32 7.48
N ILE A 99 -15.31 -3.47 6.88
CA ILE A 99 -15.21 -3.63 5.43
C ILE A 99 -16.60 -3.62 4.82
N ILE A 100 -16.87 -2.67 3.94
CA ILE A 100 -18.08 -2.61 3.12
C ILE A 100 -17.79 -3.25 1.76
N GLU A 101 -16.66 -2.93 1.14
CA GLU A 101 -16.28 -3.43 -0.17
C GLU A 101 -14.77 -3.63 -0.29
N TYR A 102 -14.38 -4.78 -0.83
CA TYR A 102 -13.01 -5.04 -1.22
C TYR A 102 -12.69 -4.45 -2.60
N ASN A 103 -11.42 -4.14 -2.83
CA ASN A 103 -10.89 -3.73 -4.13
C ASN A 103 -10.51 -4.95 -5.00
N ASP A 104 -11.25 -6.05 -4.85
CA ASP A 104 -10.94 -7.35 -5.44
C ASP A 104 -11.06 -7.35 -6.96
N GLN A 105 -12.02 -6.63 -7.53
CA GLN A 105 -12.19 -6.55 -8.98
C GLN A 105 -10.98 -5.87 -9.65
N ALA A 106 -10.50 -4.75 -9.09
CA ALA A 106 -9.32 -4.07 -9.61
C ALA A 106 -8.07 -4.95 -9.46
N ILE A 107 -7.89 -5.60 -8.31
CA ILE A 107 -6.75 -6.51 -8.08
C ILE A 107 -6.82 -7.70 -9.04
N LYS A 108 -7.97 -8.30 -9.24
CA LYS A 108 -8.18 -9.39 -10.20
C LYS A 108 -7.81 -8.97 -11.62
N ALA A 109 -8.21 -7.78 -12.03
CA ALA A 109 -7.86 -7.23 -13.34
C ALA A 109 -6.35 -7.00 -13.48
N ILE A 110 -5.69 -6.47 -12.45
CA ILE A 110 -4.23 -6.28 -12.40
C ILE A 110 -3.51 -7.63 -12.55
N LEU A 111 -3.90 -8.63 -11.78
CA LEU A 111 -3.30 -9.97 -11.82
C LEU A 111 -3.56 -10.69 -13.15
N GLY A 112 -4.68 -10.42 -13.80
CA GLY A 112 -5.04 -11.04 -15.09
C GLY A 112 -4.38 -10.41 -16.31
N LYS A 113 -4.02 -9.12 -16.26
CA LYS A 113 -3.49 -8.39 -17.42
C LYS A 113 -2.00 -8.07 -17.33
N SER A 114 -1.46 -8.06 -16.15
CA SER A 114 -0.10 -7.61 -15.90
C SER A 114 0.89 -8.75 -15.81
N SER A 115 2.17 -8.40 -15.94
CA SER A 115 3.29 -9.30 -15.72
C SER A 115 3.71 -9.35 -14.24
N ILE A 116 2.79 -9.12 -13.31
CA ILE A 116 3.10 -9.17 -11.87
C ILE A 116 3.61 -10.56 -11.49
N LYS A 117 4.83 -10.60 -10.99
CA LYS A 117 5.53 -11.81 -10.55
C LYS A 117 5.58 -11.92 -9.03
N SER A 118 5.48 -10.81 -8.33
CA SER A 118 5.59 -10.75 -6.87
C SER A 118 4.59 -9.77 -6.29
N ILE A 119 3.97 -10.13 -5.18
CA ILE A 119 3.14 -9.23 -4.37
C ILE A 119 3.78 -9.09 -2.99
N PHE A 120 3.84 -7.86 -2.49
CA PHE A 120 4.31 -7.57 -1.14
C PHE A 120 3.20 -6.95 -0.31
N PHE A 121 2.83 -7.62 0.77
CA PHE A 121 1.88 -7.11 1.76
C PHE A 121 2.59 -6.21 2.77
N THR A 122 2.02 -5.07 3.07
CA THR A 122 2.58 -4.15 4.06
C THR A 122 2.04 -4.35 5.48
N SER A 123 1.18 -5.35 5.67
CA SER A 123 0.74 -5.78 7.00
C SER A 123 0.20 -7.22 6.98
N LYS A 124 0.15 -7.84 8.15
CA LYS A 124 -0.49 -9.16 8.32
C LYS A 124 -2.01 -9.12 8.10
N TYR A 125 -2.62 -7.99 8.35
CA TYR A 125 -4.02 -7.75 8.03
C TYR A 125 -4.28 -7.90 6.52
N VAL A 126 -3.47 -7.26 5.69
CA VAL A 126 -3.57 -7.35 4.23
C VAL A 126 -3.35 -8.78 3.75
N GLU A 127 -2.29 -9.44 4.24
CA GLU A 127 -2.01 -10.85 3.92
C GLU A 127 -3.22 -11.75 4.16
N LYS A 128 -3.82 -11.65 5.36
CA LYS A 128 -5.01 -12.43 5.74
C LYS A 128 -6.16 -12.25 4.77
N HIS A 129 -6.48 -11.00 4.43
CA HIS A 129 -7.59 -10.71 3.53
C HIS A 129 -7.29 -11.11 2.08
N PHE A 130 -6.06 -10.88 1.62
CA PHE A 130 -5.64 -11.29 0.28
C PHE A 130 -5.70 -12.80 0.09
N CYS A 131 -5.14 -13.58 1.01
CA CYS A 131 -5.16 -15.03 0.94
C CYS A 131 -6.58 -15.62 0.95
N ARG A 132 -7.51 -14.93 1.59
CA ARG A 132 -8.93 -15.30 1.58
C ARG A 132 -9.58 -15.04 0.22
N LEU A 133 -9.25 -13.90 -0.43
CA LEU A 133 -9.83 -13.51 -1.72
C LEU A 133 -9.17 -14.23 -2.89
N PHE A 134 -7.88 -14.53 -2.79
CA PHE A 134 -7.05 -15.11 -3.85
C PHE A 134 -6.25 -16.31 -3.33
N PRO A 135 -6.91 -17.41 -2.91
CA PRO A 135 -6.25 -18.54 -2.24
C PRO A 135 -5.22 -19.27 -3.11
N ASP A 136 -5.37 -19.17 -4.43
CA ASP A 136 -4.50 -19.87 -5.39
C ASP A 136 -3.21 -19.09 -5.72
N TYR A 137 -3.13 -17.82 -5.32
CA TYR A 137 -1.94 -17.00 -5.58
C TYR A 137 -0.83 -17.30 -4.58
N LYS A 138 0.34 -17.75 -5.08
CA LYS A 138 1.44 -18.23 -4.22
C LYS A 138 2.66 -17.29 -4.13
N ASN A 139 2.82 -16.36 -5.07
CA ASN A 139 4.00 -15.50 -5.13
C ASN A 139 3.78 -14.18 -4.36
N ALA A 140 3.43 -14.31 -3.09
CA ALA A 140 3.18 -13.16 -2.22
C ALA A 140 3.99 -13.29 -0.92
N GLU A 141 4.60 -12.18 -0.52
CA GLU A 141 5.43 -12.08 0.67
C GLU A 141 5.01 -10.89 1.53
N TYR A 142 5.40 -10.95 2.79
CA TYR A 142 5.16 -9.91 3.76
C TYR A 142 6.35 -8.95 3.83
N LEU A 143 6.07 -7.64 3.82
CA LEU A 143 7.00 -6.60 4.21
C LEU A 143 6.66 -6.10 5.61
N PRO A 144 7.65 -5.78 6.45
CA PRO A 144 7.39 -5.15 7.74
C PRO A 144 6.55 -3.89 7.58
N SER A 145 5.53 -3.73 8.40
CA SER A 145 4.63 -2.58 8.32
C SER A 145 5.39 -1.25 8.40
N PRO A 146 5.12 -0.30 7.50
CA PRO A 146 5.70 1.03 7.54
C PRO A 146 5.06 1.94 8.61
N SER A 147 4.08 1.43 9.34
CA SER A 147 3.49 2.15 10.46
C SER A 147 4.51 2.34 11.59
N PRO A 148 4.57 3.52 12.23
CA PRO A 148 5.40 3.73 13.42
C PRO A 148 4.93 2.89 14.62
N ARG A 149 3.69 2.41 14.61
CA ARG A 149 3.15 1.50 15.63
C ARG A 149 3.75 0.09 15.55
N TYR A 150 4.30 -0.30 14.39
CA TYR A 150 5.03 -1.55 14.25
C TYR A 150 6.45 -1.38 14.80
N ALA A 151 6.57 -1.45 16.12
CA ALA A 151 7.81 -1.19 16.86
C ALA A 151 8.73 -2.41 17.01
N ARG A 152 8.36 -3.58 16.46
CA ARG A 152 9.20 -4.80 16.49
C ARG A 152 10.50 -4.69 15.69
N MET A 153 10.52 -3.75 14.75
CA MET A 153 11.69 -3.45 13.92
C MET A 153 11.94 -1.94 13.92
N THR A 154 13.20 -1.56 14.03
CA THR A 154 13.65 -0.19 13.82
C THR A 154 13.46 0.23 12.37
N LYS A 155 13.45 1.53 12.09
CA LYS A 155 13.40 2.02 10.70
C LYS A 155 14.56 1.50 9.87
N ALA A 156 15.77 1.43 10.43
CA ALA A 156 16.96 0.90 9.75
C ALA A 156 16.79 -0.58 9.36
N GLU A 157 16.26 -1.40 10.25
CA GLU A 157 15.97 -2.81 9.97
C GLU A 157 14.90 -2.96 8.88
N LYS A 158 13.85 -2.13 8.91
CA LYS A 158 12.84 -2.09 7.83
C LYS A 158 13.46 -1.73 6.49
N ILE A 159 14.32 -0.72 6.44
CA ILE A 159 15.02 -0.30 5.21
C ILE A 159 15.85 -1.48 4.64
N ASN A 160 16.62 -2.16 5.47
CA ASN A 160 17.42 -3.31 5.06
C ASN A 160 16.53 -4.45 4.53
N TYR A 161 15.43 -4.72 5.19
CA TYR A 161 14.47 -5.75 4.75
C TYR A 161 13.85 -5.40 3.40
N TYR A 162 13.33 -4.19 3.23
CA TYR A 162 12.75 -3.73 1.95
C TYR A 162 13.79 -3.79 0.83
N LYS A 163 15.03 -3.34 1.11
CA LYS A 163 16.14 -3.36 0.15
C LYS A 163 16.48 -4.79 -0.32
N SER A 164 16.31 -5.79 0.54
CA SER A 164 16.55 -7.20 0.20
C SER A 164 15.47 -7.81 -0.68
N LYS A 165 14.27 -7.21 -0.69
CA LYS A 165 13.07 -7.78 -1.33
C LYS A 165 12.63 -7.04 -2.59
N LEU A 166 12.70 -5.72 -2.60
CA LEU A 166 12.22 -4.91 -3.70
C LEU A 166 13.15 -4.96 -4.93
N PRO A 167 12.62 -4.72 -6.14
CA PRO A 167 13.41 -4.70 -7.38
C PRO A 167 14.61 -3.76 -7.31
N LYS A 168 15.69 -4.13 -8.00
CA LYS A 168 16.97 -3.37 -8.09
C LYS A 168 17.14 -2.75 -9.46
#